data_88a3ab7a145d498cca6295ce7486be01
#
_entry.id   88a3ab7a145d498cca6295ce7486be01
#
_cell.length_a   1.000
_cell.length_b   1.000
_cell.length_c   1.000
_cell.angle_alpha   90.00
_cell.angle_beta   90.00
_cell.angle_gamma   90.00
#
_symmetry.space_group_name_H-M   'P 1'
#
loop_
_entity.id
_entity.type
_entity.pdbx_description
1 polymer ?
#
loop_
_entity_poly.entity_id
_entity_poly.type
_entity_poly.pdbx_seq_one_letter_code
_entity_poly.pdbx_strand_id
1 'polypeptide(L)'
;MSFSQYEADSSAQQDAIDSMLEYLRGGCQGSPQGIYLYGQPGNGKTSLLYCFAREAAYLNLKVRYVSHIEIMNKIKASWKDKTSRDPLKDWLADIDLLLIDEFAGVGGSANKSPWWLSQTVELIQEIYQQWGAGELAVIMTSNVYPKQLLNIFSDNPAVKSRLGAMFNRPIEMVGRDRRLDRVDMSAWGV
;
A
#
# COMPACT_ATOMS: atom_id res chain seq x y z
N MET A 1 7.39 14.03 -9.36
CA MET A 1 8.64 13.28 -9.13
C MET A 1 8.63 12.05 -10.01
N SER A 2 9.74 11.70 -10.67
CA SER A 2 9.92 10.44 -11.42
C SER A 2 10.95 9.58 -10.68
N PHE A 3 11.08 8.30 -11.09
CA PHE A 3 12.16 7.46 -10.53
C PHE A 3 13.56 8.06 -10.76
N SER A 4 13.78 8.73 -11.90
CA SER A 4 15.06 9.40 -12.18
C SER A 4 15.36 10.60 -11.27
N GLN A 5 14.35 11.13 -10.58
CA GLN A 5 14.47 12.23 -9.63
C GLN A 5 14.47 11.73 -8.17
N TYR A 6 14.26 10.44 -7.96
CA TYR A 6 14.30 9.85 -6.64
C TYR A 6 15.74 9.44 -6.32
N GLU A 7 16.32 10.11 -5.34
CA GLU A 7 17.68 9.79 -4.87
C GLU A 7 17.58 8.68 -3.80
N ALA A 8 18.14 7.52 -4.07
CA ALA A 8 18.22 6.44 -3.11
C ALA A 8 19.34 6.73 -2.08
N ASP A 9 18.99 6.68 -0.79
CA ASP A 9 19.95 6.88 0.31
C ASP A 9 20.59 5.56 0.77
N SER A 10 20.12 4.43 0.27
CA SER A 10 20.58 3.10 0.64
C SER A 10 20.40 2.10 -0.50
N SER A 11 21.12 0.98 -0.44
CA SER A 11 20.92 -0.14 -1.37
C SER A 11 19.51 -0.70 -1.29
N ALA A 12 18.92 -0.76 -0.09
CA ALA A 12 17.54 -1.23 0.09
C ALA A 12 16.51 -0.36 -0.65
N GLN A 13 16.73 0.96 -0.72
CA GLN A 13 15.88 1.85 -1.52
C GLN A 13 16.12 1.64 -3.02
N GLN A 14 17.35 1.40 -3.45
CA GLN A 14 17.66 1.07 -4.84
C GLN A 14 17.00 -0.27 -5.23
N ASP A 15 17.10 -1.29 -4.39
CA ASP A 15 16.46 -2.59 -4.62
C ASP A 15 14.93 -2.46 -4.74
N ALA A 16 14.33 -1.56 -3.95
CA ALA A 16 12.90 -1.25 -4.04
C ALA A 16 12.55 -0.61 -5.39
N ILE A 17 13.34 0.35 -5.86
CA ILE A 17 13.17 1.00 -7.18
C ILE A 17 13.25 -0.06 -8.28
N ASP A 18 14.29 -0.89 -8.26
CA ASP A 18 14.53 -1.90 -9.27
C ASP A 18 13.41 -2.93 -9.32
N SER A 19 12.94 -3.38 -8.17
CA SER A 19 11.79 -4.29 -8.05
C SER A 19 10.50 -3.66 -8.59
N MET A 20 10.27 -2.38 -8.33
CA MET A 20 9.09 -1.67 -8.85
C MET A 20 9.18 -1.46 -10.36
N LEU A 21 10.36 -1.14 -10.90
CA LEU A 21 10.57 -1.02 -12.35
C LEU A 21 10.43 -2.37 -13.06
N GLU A 22 10.91 -3.45 -12.46
CA GLU A 22 10.71 -4.81 -12.97
C GLU A 22 9.22 -5.17 -13.01
N TYR A 23 8.49 -4.85 -11.95
CA TYR A 23 7.04 -5.05 -11.87
C TYR A 23 6.29 -4.31 -12.99
N LEU A 24 6.66 -3.06 -13.29
CA LEU A 24 6.09 -2.29 -14.40
C LEU A 24 6.41 -2.93 -15.76
N ARG A 25 7.66 -3.37 -15.98
CA ARG A 25 8.07 -4.02 -17.23
C ARG A 25 7.37 -5.34 -17.47
N GLY A 26 7.06 -6.06 -16.39
CA GLY A 26 6.26 -7.30 -16.41
C GLY A 26 4.78 -7.08 -16.71
N GLY A 27 4.32 -5.83 -16.87
CA GLY A 27 2.93 -5.50 -17.20
C GLY A 27 1.98 -5.51 -16.00
N CYS A 28 2.50 -5.44 -14.79
CA CYS A 28 1.77 -5.41 -13.50
C CYS A 28 0.72 -6.51 -13.33
N GLN A 29 -0.29 -6.57 -14.19
CA GLN A 29 -1.41 -7.52 -14.14
C GLN A 29 -1.00 -8.98 -14.39
N GLY A 30 0.11 -9.23 -15.06
CA GLY A 30 0.66 -10.59 -15.26
C GLY A 30 1.62 -11.02 -14.17
N SER A 31 1.93 -10.15 -13.24
CA SER A 31 2.86 -10.45 -12.15
C SER A 31 2.17 -11.23 -11.04
N PRO A 32 2.68 -12.42 -10.66
CA PRO A 32 2.08 -13.23 -9.60
C PRO A 32 2.29 -12.66 -8.20
N GLN A 33 2.81 -11.43 -8.06
CA GLN A 33 3.19 -10.88 -6.77
C GLN A 33 2.91 -9.39 -6.70
N GLY A 34 2.17 -8.96 -5.66
CA GLY A 34 2.09 -7.57 -5.25
C GLY A 34 3.37 -7.14 -4.51
N ILE A 35 3.53 -5.84 -4.31
CA ILE A 35 4.66 -5.27 -3.58
C ILE A 35 4.19 -4.69 -2.24
N TYR A 36 4.82 -5.11 -1.14
CA TYR A 36 4.63 -4.53 0.19
C TYR A 36 5.91 -3.81 0.61
N LEU A 37 5.89 -2.47 0.58
CA LEU A 37 6.99 -1.63 1.04
C LEU A 37 6.77 -1.26 2.50
N TYR A 38 7.70 -1.60 3.37
CA TYR A 38 7.58 -1.28 4.79
C TYR A 38 8.85 -0.61 5.34
N GLY A 39 8.75 0.02 6.49
CA GLY A 39 9.87 0.65 7.19
C GLY A 39 9.48 1.92 7.93
N GLN A 40 10.47 2.58 8.53
CA GLN A 40 10.26 3.76 9.38
C GLN A 40 9.58 4.92 8.62
N PRO A 41 8.83 5.78 9.32
CA PRO A 41 8.31 7.02 8.73
C PRO A 41 9.43 7.88 8.13
N GLY A 42 9.09 8.65 7.08
CA GLY A 42 10.00 9.62 6.48
C GLY A 42 11.04 9.07 5.52
N ASN A 43 11.21 7.75 5.39
CA ASN A 43 12.21 7.12 4.54
C ASN A 43 11.85 7.05 3.04
N GLY A 44 10.81 7.76 2.60
CA GLY A 44 10.50 7.94 1.18
C GLY A 44 9.54 6.94 0.54
N LYS A 45 8.87 6.04 1.30
CA LYS A 45 7.88 5.07 0.76
C LYS A 45 6.79 5.73 -0.08
N THR A 46 6.13 6.74 0.47
CA THR A 46 5.09 7.52 -0.22
C THR A 46 5.61 8.17 -1.49
N SER A 47 6.83 8.75 -1.44
CA SER A 47 7.44 9.37 -2.61
C SER A 47 7.72 8.36 -3.71
N LEU A 48 8.17 7.15 -3.35
CA LEU A 48 8.40 6.07 -4.29
C LEU A 48 7.10 5.58 -4.91
N LEU A 49 6.02 5.51 -4.11
CA LEU A 49 4.69 5.15 -4.59
C LEU A 49 4.15 6.17 -5.61
N TYR A 50 4.41 7.47 -5.41
CA TYR A 50 4.08 8.51 -6.39
C TYR A 50 4.88 8.41 -7.69
N CYS A 51 6.17 8.08 -7.60
CA CYS A 51 6.98 7.80 -8.79
C CYS A 51 6.37 6.65 -9.59
N PHE A 52 5.99 5.59 -8.91
CA PHE A 52 5.37 4.42 -9.52
C PHE A 52 4.02 4.75 -10.18
N ALA A 53 3.15 5.45 -9.48
CA ALA A 53 1.85 5.88 -10.01
C ALA A 53 2.00 6.65 -11.32
N ARG A 54 2.98 7.55 -11.37
CA ARG A 54 3.27 8.35 -12.56
C ARG A 54 3.73 7.49 -13.74
N GLU A 55 4.70 6.60 -13.52
CA GLU A 55 5.20 5.74 -14.59
C GLU A 55 4.14 4.75 -15.10
N ALA A 56 3.33 4.19 -14.18
CA ALA A 56 2.20 3.34 -14.55
C ALA A 56 1.16 4.09 -15.40
N ALA A 57 0.88 5.35 -15.05
CA ALA A 57 -0.03 6.20 -15.85
C ALA A 57 0.52 6.49 -17.25
N TYR A 58 1.84 6.67 -17.41
CA TYR A 58 2.47 6.81 -18.73
C TYR A 58 2.34 5.54 -19.60
N LEU A 59 2.20 4.38 -18.96
CA LEU A 59 1.90 3.11 -19.61
C LEU A 59 0.39 2.90 -19.88
N ASN A 60 -0.41 3.94 -19.67
CA ASN A 60 -1.88 3.93 -19.81
C ASN A 60 -2.60 2.96 -18.86
N LEU A 61 -1.98 2.59 -17.74
CA LEU A 61 -2.68 1.82 -16.70
C LEU A 61 -3.65 2.74 -15.95
N LYS A 62 -4.82 2.22 -15.65
CA LYS A 62 -5.81 2.89 -14.80
C LYS A 62 -5.40 2.73 -13.33
N VAL A 63 -4.69 3.74 -12.83
CA VAL A 63 -4.11 3.75 -11.49
C VAL A 63 -5.05 4.37 -10.48
N ARG A 64 -5.24 3.72 -9.34
CA ARG A 64 -5.89 4.31 -8.17
C ARG A 64 -4.90 4.38 -7.01
N TYR A 65 -4.57 5.61 -6.63
CA TYR A 65 -3.79 5.91 -5.43
C TYR A 65 -4.72 6.35 -4.31
N VAL A 66 -4.56 5.77 -3.12
CA VAL A 66 -5.41 6.05 -1.97
C VAL A 66 -4.69 5.67 -0.66
N SER A 67 -4.93 6.40 0.42
CA SER A 67 -4.51 5.95 1.74
C SER A 67 -5.52 4.95 2.34
N HIS A 68 -5.04 4.07 3.23
CA HIS A 68 -5.94 3.11 3.88
C HIS A 68 -7.06 3.79 4.67
N ILE A 69 -6.76 4.92 5.31
CA ILE A 69 -7.78 5.68 6.06
C ILE A 69 -8.85 6.27 5.14
N GLU A 70 -8.48 6.70 3.93
CA GLU A 70 -9.47 7.19 2.96
C GLU A 70 -10.39 6.06 2.47
N ILE A 71 -9.88 4.83 2.30
CA ILE A 71 -10.71 3.66 1.99
C ILE A 71 -11.72 3.45 3.12
N MET A 72 -11.28 3.43 4.37
CA MET A 72 -12.16 3.24 5.53
C MET A 72 -13.23 4.34 5.61
N ASN A 73 -12.87 5.58 5.32
CA ASN A 73 -13.82 6.71 5.31
C ASN A 73 -14.85 6.57 4.18
N LYS A 74 -14.44 6.12 2.99
CA LYS A 74 -15.35 5.84 1.86
C LYS A 74 -16.34 4.72 2.19
N ILE A 75 -15.86 3.61 2.75
CA ILE A 75 -16.72 2.50 3.19
C ILE A 75 -17.74 3.00 4.21
N LYS A 76 -17.31 3.78 5.20
CA LYS A 76 -18.20 4.36 6.23
C LYS A 76 -19.25 5.30 5.64
N ALA A 77 -18.90 6.07 4.62
CA ALA A 77 -19.82 6.97 3.93
C ALA A 77 -20.85 6.19 3.09
N SER A 78 -20.44 5.15 2.36
CA SER A 78 -21.34 4.35 1.50
C SER A 78 -22.46 3.64 2.29
N TRP A 79 -22.23 3.31 3.56
CA TRP A 79 -23.28 2.75 4.42
C TRP A 79 -24.44 3.70 4.67
N LYS A 80 -24.23 5.02 4.54
CA LYS A 80 -25.28 6.03 4.70
C LYS A 80 -26.12 6.17 3.44
N ASP A 81 -25.50 5.99 2.27
CA ASP A 81 -26.17 6.33 0.99
C ASP A 81 -26.97 5.19 0.36
N LYS A 82 -26.79 3.95 0.80
CA LYS A 82 -27.52 2.73 0.32
C LYS A 82 -27.61 2.60 -1.21
N THR A 83 -26.74 3.30 -1.94
CA THR A 83 -26.81 3.41 -3.41
C THR A 83 -26.18 2.23 -4.15
N SER A 84 -25.24 1.53 -3.52
CA SER A 84 -24.57 0.36 -4.07
C SER A 84 -24.82 -0.88 -3.20
N ARG A 85 -24.97 -2.05 -3.86
CA ARG A 85 -25.07 -3.35 -3.19
C ARG A 85 -23.72 -3.83 -2.69
N ASP A 86 -22.63 -3.44 -3.36
CA ASP A 86 -21.26 -3.78 -3.01
C ASP A 86 -20.32 -2.59 -3.29
N PRO A 87 -20.28 -1.61 -2.38
CA PRO A 87 -19.51 -0.38 -2.57
C PRO A 87 -18.01 -0.62 -2.77
N LEU A 88 -17.47 -1.67 -2.20
CA LEU A 88 -16.05 -1.98 -2.29
C LEU A 88 -15.70 -2.55 -3.66
N LYS A 89 -16.53 -3.47 -4.16
CA LYS A 89 -16.36 -4.05 -5.49
C LYS A 89 -16.53 -3.00 -6.58
N ASP A 90 -17.57 -2.17 -6.48
CA ASP A 90 -17.79 -1.07 -7.43
C ASP A 90 -16.63 -0.05 -7.38
N TRP A 91 -16.06 0.15 -6.19
CA TRP A 91 -14.92 1.06 -6.03
C TRP A 91 -13.62 0.48 -6.61
N LEU A 92 -13.44 -0.83 -6.63
CA LEU A 92 -12.30 -1.51 -7.24
C LEU A 92 -12.48 -1.78 -8.75
N ALA A 93 -13.69 -1.60 -9.27
CA ALA A 93 -13.96 -1.82 -10.69
C ALA A 93 -13.17 -0.85 -11.58
N ASP A 94 -12.87 -1.30 -12.79
CA ASP A 94 -12.21 -0.50 -13.83
C ASP A 94 -10.85 0.10 -13.48
N ILE A 95 -10.07 -0.53 -12.57
CA ILE A 95 -8.70 -0.17 -12.29
C ILE A 95 -7.75 -1.34 -12.59
N ASP A 96 -6.57 -1.01 -13.11
CA ASP A 96 -5.52 -1.99 -13.40
C ASP A 96 -4.55 -2.12 -12.24
N LEU A 97 -4.37 -1.02 -11.48
CA LEU A 97 -3.37 -0.91 -10.42
C LEU A 97 -3.92 -0.15 -9.21
N LEU A 98 -3.90 -0.81 -8.05
CA LEU A 98 -4.23 -0.22 -6.76
C LEU A 98 -2.97 0.06 -5.95
N LEU A 99 -2.78 1.32 -5.57
CA LEU A 99 -1.71 1.78 -4.71
C LEU A 99 -2.29 2.22 -3.37
N ILE A 100 -2.01 1.46 -2.31
CA ILE A 100 -2.50 1.78 -0.96
C ILE A 100 -1.35 2.32 -0.12
N ASP A 101 -1.45 3.58 0.27
CA ASP A 101 -0.48 4.20 1.18
C ASP A 101 -0.89 4.04 2.64
N GLU A 102 0.09 3.96 3.52
CA GLU A 102 -0.07 3.84 4.98
C GLU A 102 -0.98 2.68 5.43
N PHE A 103 -0.90 1.52 4.73
CA PHE A 103 -1.71 0.36 5.06
C PHE A 103 -1.47 -0.08 6.50
N ALA A 104 -2.55 -0.22 7.27
CA ALA A 104 -2.56 -0.60 8.68
C ALA A 104 -1.69 0.28 9.62
N GLY A 105 -1.11 1.40 9.13
CA GLY A 105 -0.09 2.17 9.82
C GLY A 105 -0.57 3.24 10.78
N VAL A 106 -1.83 3.69 10.69
CA VAL A 106 -2.33 4.78 11.56
C VAL A 106 -2.79 4.22 12.89
N GLY A 107 -2.15 4.64 13.99
CA GLY A 107 -2.62 4.39 15.35
C GLY A 107 -2.14 3.11 16.04
N GLY A 108 -1.11 2.42 15.52
CA GLY A 108 -0.57 1.20 16.16
C GLY A 108 -1.57 0.02 16.22
N SER A 109 -1.07 -1.17 16.50
CA SER A 109 -1.91 -2.39 16.56
C SER A 109 -2.90 -2.41 17.74
N ALA A 110 -2.62 -1.66 18.81
CA ALA A 110 -3.35 -1.74 20.07
C ALA A 110 -4.75 -1.06 20.06
N ASN A 111 -5.05 -0.22 19.07
CA ASN A 111 -6.25 0.64 19.08
C ASN A 111 -7.16 0.48 17.87
N LYS A 112 -7.10 -0.65 17.15
CA LYS A 112 -7.98 -0.85 15.98
C LYS A 112 -9.33 -1.38 16.45
N SER A 113 -10.39 -0.61 16.14
CA SER A 113 -11.75 -1.02 16.49
C SER A 113 -12.15 -2.32 15.78
N PRO A 114 -13.07 -3.13 16.35
CA PRO A 114 -13.57 -4.33 15.67
C PRO A 114 -14.15 -4.02 14.28
N TRP A 115 -14.81 -2.87 14.13
CA TRP A 115 -15.31 -2.40 12.85
C TRP A 115 -14.17 -2.21 11.82
N TRP A 116 -13.09 -1.54 12.22
CA TRP A 116 -11.92 -1.32 11.35
C TRP A 116 -11.31 -2.64 10.90
N LEU A 117 -11.16 -3.59 11.82
CA LEU A 117 -10.64 -4.93 11.51
C LEU A 117 -11.53 -5.66 10.51
N SER A 118 -12.87 -5.68 10.76
CA SER A 118 -13.83 -6.32 9.86
C SER A 118 -13.76 -5.73 8.45
N GLN A 119 -13.77 -4.41 8.31
CA GLN A 119 -13.72 -3.76 7.01
C GLN A 119 -12.38 -3.96 6.29
N THR A 120 -11.28 -4.01 7.03
CA THR A 120 -9.97 -4.32 6.45
C THR A 120 -9.90 -5.77 5.97
N VAL A 121 -10.53 -6.71 6.68
CA VAL A 121 -10.65 -8.11 6.24
C VAL A 121 -11.43 -8.22 4.92
N GLU A 122 -12.56 -7.54 4.82
CA GLU A 122 -13.38 -7.48 3.59
C GLU A 122 -12.58 -6.86 2.42
N LEU A 123 -11.88 -5.75 2.68
CA LEU A 123 -10.99 -5.12 1.69
C LEU A 123 -9.90 -6.09 1.19
N ILE A 124 -9.20 -6.77 2.09
CA ILE A 124 -8.16 -7.74 1.73
C ILE A 124 -8.76 -8.89 0.92
N GLN A 125 -9.96 -9.33 1.27
CA GLN A 125 -10.64 -10.41 0.54
C GLN A 125 -10.98 -10.01 -0.89
N GLU A 126 -11.55 -8.83 -1.09
CA GLU A 126 -11.91 -8.34 -2.42
C GLU A 126 -10.67 -8.09 -3.29
N ILE A 127 -9.64 -7.45 -2.74
CA ILE A 127 -8.36 -7.26 -3.43
C ILE A 127 -7.76 -8.62 -3.84
N TYR A 128 -7.77 -9.60 -2.94
CA TYR A 128 -7.22 -10.93 -3.21
C TYR A 128 -7.95 -11.65 -4.33
N GLN A 129 -9.27 -11.51 -4.44
CA GLN A 129 -10.07 -12.12 -5.50
C GLN A 129 -9.68 -11.55 -6.87
N GLN A 130 -9.64 -10.23 -7.01
CA GLN A 130 -9.29 -9.55 -8.28
C GLN A 130 -7.82 -9.75 -8.65
N TRP A 131 -6.93 -9.71 -7.66
CA TRP A 131 -5.52 -10.03 -7.86
C TRP A 131 -5.31 -11.47 -8.32
N GLY A 132 -5.99 -12.42 -7.69
CA GLY A 132 -5.93 -13.85 -8.04
C GLY A 132 -6.51 -14.18 -9.42
N ALA A 133 -7.46 -13.36 -9.89
CA ALA A 133 -7.98 -13.43 -11.26
C ALA A 133 -7.04 -12.78 -12.30
N GLY A 134 -5.98 -12.09 -11.86
CA GLY A 134 -5.08 -11.34 -12.75
C GLY A 134 -5.66 -10.02 -13.24
N GLU A 135 -6.75 -9.56 -12.65
CA GLU A 135 -7.48 -8.34 -13.03
C GLU A 135 -6.93 -7.08 -12.34
N LEU A 136 -6.29 -7.25 -11.17
CA LEU A 136 -5.80 -6.15 -10.34
C LEU A 136 -4.35 -6.38 -9.90
N ALA A 137 -3.49 -5.41 -10.18
CA ALA A 137 -2.18 -5.29 -9.56
C ALA A 137 -2.27 -4.49 -8.26
N VAL A 138 -1.44 -4.80 -7.25
CA VAL A 138 -1.49 -4.12 -5.96
C VAL A 138 -0.11 -3.82 -5.39
N ILE A 139 0.07 -2.59 -4.91
CA ILE A 139 1.24 -2.19 -4.13
C ILE A 139 0.74 -1.51 -2.86
N MET A 140 1.33 -1.89 -1.73
CA MET A 140 1.02 -1.29 -0.43
C MET A 140 2.28 -0.73 0.21
N THR A 141 2.16 0.43 0.85
CA THR A 141 3.20 0.94 1.76
C THR A 141 2.71 0.90 3.20
N SER A 142 3.62 0.71 4.14
CA SER A 142 3.27 0.68 5.57
C SER A 142 4.46 1.04 6.47
N ASN A 143 4.14 1.52 7.66
CA ASN A 143 5.10 1.60 8.77
C ASN A 143 5.04 0.33 9.66
N VAL A 144 4.19 -0.63 9.32
CA VAL A 144 4.01 -1.89 10.06
C VAL A 144 4.88 -2.97 9.43
N TYR A 145 5.71 -3.60 10.23
CA TYR A 145 6.54 -4.72 9.79
C TYR A 145 5.68 -5.95 9.46
N PRO A 146 6.08 -6.80 8.49
CA PRO A 146 5.26 -7.94 8.05
C PRO A 146 4.77 -8.83 9.19
N LYS A 147 5.64 -9.17 10.15
CA LYS A 147 5.26 -9.97 11.31
C LYS A 147 4.20 -9.29 12.18
N GLN A 148 4.32 -7.97 12.36
CA GLN A 148 3.33 -7.19 13.12
C GLN A 148 2.01 -7.10 12.36
N LEU A 149 2.05 -6.94 11.02
CA LEU A 149 0.86 -6.95 10.19
C LEU A 149 0.09 -8.27 10.32
N LEU A 150 0.79 -9.40 10.25
CA LEU A 150 0.16 -10.71 10.44
C LEU A 150 -0.41 -10.89 11.86
N ASN A 151 0.20 -10.27 12.88
CA ASN A 151 -0.31 -10.31 14.25
C ASN A 151 -1.58 -9.47 14.43
N ILE A 152 -1.77 -8.39 13.67
CA ILE A 152 -3.04 -7.63 13.67
C ILE A 152 -4.22 -8.53 13.31
N PHE A 153 -3.99 -9.51 12.45
CA PHE A 153 -5.01 -10.48 12.00
C PHE A 153 -4.79 -11.88 12.59
N SER A 154 -4.29 -11.97 13.85
CA SER A 154 -3.96 -13.25 14.50
C SER A 154 -5.12 -14.25 14.48
N ASP A 155 -6.33 -13.75 14.65
CA ASP A 155 -7.56 -14.55 14.74
C ASP A 155 -8.18 -14.86 13.37
N ASN A 156 -7.52 -14.44 12.27
CA ASN A 156 -7.99 -14.70 10.91
C ASN A 156 -6.89 -15.35 10.03
N PRO A 157 -6.74 -16.68 10.10
CA PRO A 157 -5.75 -17.40 9.31
C PRO A 157 -5.89 -17.20 7.79
N ALA A 158 -7.13 -17.03 7.30
CA ALA A 158 -7.39 -16.82 5.89
C ALA A 158 -6.80 -15.48 5.38
N VAL A 159 -6.93 -14.41 6.15
CA VAL A 159 -6.32 -13.10 5.83
C VAL A 159 -4.80 -13.19 5.83
N LYS A 160 -4.22 -13.88 6.81
CA LYS A 160 -2.76 -14.09 6.87
C LYS A 160 -2.24 -14.83 5.64
N SER A 161 -2.94 -15.88 5.23
CA SER A 161 -2.61 -16.65 4.03
C SER A 161 -2.69 -15.78 2.76
N ARG A 162 -3.75 -14.96 2.60
CA ARG A 162 -3.94 -14.07 1.46
C ARG A 162 -2.86 -13.00 1.38
N LEU A 163 -2.54 -12.35 2.50
CA LEU A 163 -1.46 -11.38 2.57
C LEU A 163 -0.11 -12.00 2.22
N GLY A 164 0.18 -13.20 2.72
CA GLY A 164 1.39 -13.94 2.38
C GLY A 164 1.47 -14.35 0.90
N ALA A 165 0.33 -14.69 0.29
CA ALA A 165 0.27 -15.02 -1.13
C ALA A 165 0.47 -13.79 -2.02
N MET A 166 -0.19 -12.68 -1.72
CA MET A 166 -0.06 -11.42 -2.46
C MET A 166 1.34 -10.79 -2.32
N PHE A 167 1.91 -10.83 -1.12
CA PHE A 167 3.14 -10.11 -0.76
C PHE A 167 4.22 -11.05 -0.21
N ASN A 168 4.59 -12.08 -0.98
CA ASN A 168 5.54 -13.08 -0.53
C ASN A 168 6.99 -12.56 -0.36
N ARG A 169 7.31 -11.41 -0.94
CA ARG A 169 8.61 -10.73 -0.83
C ARG A 169 8.42 -9.27 -0.40
N PRO A 170 8.12 -9.02 0.87
CA PRO A 170 8.05 -7.66 1.38
C PRO A 170 9.43 -7.00 1.33
N ILE A 171 9.46 -5.72 0.94
CA ILE A 171 10.69 -4.94 0.75
C ILE A 171 10.82 -3.94 1.89
N GLU A 172 11.92 -4.01 2.63
CA GLU A 172 12.23 -3.06 3.68
C GLU A 172 12.85 -1.79 3.10
N MET A 173 12.21 -0.66 3.37
CA MET A 173 12.74 0.65 3.05
C MET A 173 13.58 1.15 4.22
N VAL A 174 14.89 1.09 4.08
CA VAL A 174 15.87 1.59 5.04
C VAL A 174 16.40 2.93 4.57
N GLY A 175 16.41 3.93 5.44
CA GLY A 175 16.93 5.27 5.12
C GLY A 175 16.59 6.26 6.22
N ARG A 176 17.19 7.46 6.14
CA ARG A 176 16.94 8.55 7.07
C ARG A 176 15.52 9.13 6.87
N ASP A 177 15.04 9.84 7.88
CA ASP A 177 13.82 10.62 7.74
C ASP A 177 14.11 11.89 6.93
N ARG A 178 13.74 11.88 5.65
CA ARG A 178 13.93 13.00 4.70
C ARG A 178 13.11 14.24 5.04
N ARG A 179 12.12 14.12 5.92
CA ARG A 179 11.33 15.28 6.38
C ARG A 179 12.18 16.17 7.27
N LEU A 180 13.13 15.59 8.00
CA LEU A 180 14.03 16.31 8.90
C LEU A 180 15.08 17.15 8.14
N ASP A 181 15.41 16.79 6.90
CA ASP A 181 16.36 17.57 6.08
C ASP A 181 15.87 19.00 5.78
N ARG A 182 14.59 19.26 5.94
CA ARG A 182 13.94 20.55 5.63
C ARG A 182 13.45 21.29 6.87
N VAL A 183 13.69 20.76 8.05
CA VAL A 183 13.22 21.33 9.31
C VAL A 183 14.41 21.84 10.10
N ASP A 184 14.37 23.11 10.45
CA ASP A 184 15.27 23.65 11.47
C ASP A 184 14.79 23.17 12.85
N MET A 185 15.39 22.07 13.32
CA MET A 185 15.03 21.46 14.60
C MET A 185 15.34 22.35 15.79
N SER A 186 16.27 23.32 15.65
CA SER A 186 16.58 24.28 16.72
C SER A 186 15.37 25.16 17.07
N ALA A 187 14.48 25.42 16.10
CA ALA A 187 13.23 26.14 16.32
C ALA A 187 12.23 25.39 17.21
N TRP A 188 12.42 24.06 17.38
CA TRP A 188 11.57 23.20 18.22
C TRP A 188 12.21 22.86 19.55
N GLY A 189 13.41 23.42 19.86
CA GLY A 189 14.11 23.23 21.12
C GLY A 189 14.73 21.82 21.28
N VAL A 190 15.02 21.14 20.18
CA VAL A 190 15.64 19.81 20.15
C VAL A 190 17.01 19.88 19.49
#